data_50b9239fbbbfc15f425dd0939f460809
#
_entry.id   50b9239fbbbfc15f425dd0939f460809
#
_cell.length_a   1.000
_cell.length_b   1.000
_cell.length_c   1.000
_cell.angle_alpha   90.00
_cell.angle_beta   90.00
_cell.angle_gamma   90.00
#
_symmetry.space_group_name_H-M   'P 1'
#
loop_
_entity.id
_entity.type
_entity.pdbx_description
1 polymer ?
#
loop_
_entity_poly.entity_id
_entity_poly.type
_entity_poly.pdbx_seq_one_letter_code
_entity_poly.pdbx_strand_id
1 'polypeptide(L)'
;MKRLLCCLLVLITTLCVLPIRSYAAAGDREVMYFNDGSYTTVEIISQGGRASGSVTGNKVSTHYDSDGNIKWKAVITGSFTYTGSSASCTSASVGVTIYDSAWYAISKSASKNGNTAYGWITMGRKVSGVTVAKVSADMTLSCDSNGNLS
;
A
#
# COMPACT_ATOMS: atom_id res chain seq x y z
N MET A 1 15.38 -3.72 68.09
CA MET A 1 16.19 -4.02 66.90
C MET A 1 15.22 -4.49 65.79
N LYS A 2 14.81 -3.58 64.96
CA LYS A 2 13.80 -3.82 63.90
C LYS A 2 14.54 -3.96 62.57
N ARG A 3 14.49 -5.16 61.98
CA ARG A 3 15.05 -5.40 60.64
C ARG A 3 14.02 -4.96 59.59
N LEU A 4 14.34 -3.89 58.91
CA LEU A 4 13.56 -3.40 57.77
C LEU A 4 13.91 -4.24 56.54
N LEU A 5 12.96 -5.07 56.14
CA LEU A 5 13.06 -5.85 54.89
C LEU A 5 12.62 -4.99 53.73
N CYS A 6 13.59 -4.52 52.94
CA CYS A 6 13.37 -3.72 51.75
C CYS A 6 13.00 -4.68 50.59
N CYS A 7 11.73 -4.85 50.30
CA CYS A 7 11.26 -5.54 49.08
C CYS A 7 11.48 -4.64 47.89
N LEU A 8 12.55 -4.92 47.14
CA LEU A 8 12.79 -4.31 45.82
C LEU A 8 11.82 -4.91 44.80
N LEU A 9 10.75 -4.20 44.52
CA LEU A 9 9.80 -4.56 43.50
C LEU A 9 10.40 -4.18 42.15
N VAL A 10 10.99 -5.15 41.45
CA VAL A 10 11.46 -4.98 40.08
C VAL A 10 10.21 -5.01 39.18
N LEU A 11 9.72 -3.84 38.81
CA LEU A 11 8.67 -3.68 37.84
C LEU A 11 9.28 -3.89 36.44
N ILE A 12 9.18 -5.11 35.92
CA ILE A 12 9.52 -5.40 34.52
C ILE A 12 8.39 -4.83 33.66
N THR A 13 8.59 -3.60 33.19
CA THR A 13 7.74 -3.02 32.14
C THR A 13 8.11 -3.69 30.82
N THR A 14 7.37 -4.71 30.47
CA THR A 14 7.39 -5.30 29.11
C THR A 14 6.89 -4.22 28.14
N LEU A 15 7.84 -3.51 27.52
CA LEU A 15 7.53 -2.54 26.46
C LEU A 15 7.05 -3.35 25.24
N CYS A 16 5.74 -3.56 25.12
CA CYS A 16 5.14 -4.00 23.88
C CYS A 16 5.38 -2.91 22.84
N VAL A 17 6.40 -3.10 22.00
CA VAL A 17 6.59 -2.28 20.80
C VAL A 17 5.47 -2.67 19.83
N LEU A 18 4.33 -2.01 19.97
CA LEU A 18 3.30 -2.03 18.94
C LEU A 18 3.88 -1.29 17.72
N PRO A 19 3.72 -1.82 16.49
CA PRO A 19 4.09 -1.08 15.30
C PRO A 19 3.29 0.24 15.29
N ILE A 20 4.01 1.35 15.41
CA ILE A 20 3.41 2.68 15.34
C ILE A 20 3.00 2.89 13.89
N ARG A 21 1.72 2.68 13.60
CA ARG A 21 1.13 3.14 12.35
C ARG A 21 0.97 4.65 12.46
N SER A 22 1.90 5.41 11.89
CA SER A 22 1.73 6.85 11.75
C SER A 22 0.76 7.11 10.59
N TYR A 23 -0.45 7.51 10.90
CA TYR A 23 -1.39 8.06 9.94
C TYR A 23 -0.99 9.51 9.65
N ALA A 24 -0.49 9.76 8.45
CA ALA A 24 -0.30 11.13 7.98
C ALA A 24 -1.60 11.59 7.30
N ALA A 25 -2.26 12.56 7.89
CA ALA A 25 -3.39 13.27 7.28
C ALA A 25 -2.90 14.10 6.09
N ALA A 26 -3.61 14.02 4.98
CA ALA A 26 -3.47 14.64 3.66
C ALA A 26 -2.85 13.70 2.61
N GLY A 27 -3.68 12.77 2.09
CA GLY A 27 -3.30 11.71 1.16
C GLY A 27 -2.72 10.55 1.96
N ASP A 28 -3.58 9.62 2.40
CA ASP A 28 -3.19 8.47 3.22
C ASP A 28 -2.06 7.68 2.54
N ARG A 29 -0.82 7.98 2.95
CA ARG A 29 0.36 7.23 2.53
C ARG A 29 0.64 6.17 3.57
N GLU A 30 0.40 4.92 3.22
CA GLU A 30 0.78 3.77 4.03
C GLU A 30 2.22 3.38 3.71
N VAL A 31 3.01 3.00 4.73
CA VAL A 31 4.40 2.54 4.58
C VAL A 31 4.54 1.18 5.22
N MET A 32 5.05 0.21 4.45
CA MET A 32 5.34 -1.15 4.90
C MET A 32 6.84 -1.40 4.79
N TYR A 33 7.52 -1.73 5.91
CA TYR A 33 8.94 -2.06 5.96
C TYR A 33 9.17 -3.56 5.92
N PHE A 34 10.27 -3.97 5.26
CA PHE A 34 10.75 -5.35 5.19
C PHE A 34 12.00 -5.53 6.03
N ASN A 35 12.34 -6.80 6.35
CA ASN A 35 13.47 -7.13 7.23
C ASN A 35 14.84 -6.75 6.64
N ASP A 36 14.95 -6.58 5.33
CA ASP A 36 16.18 -6.17 4.64
C ASP A 36 16.36 -4.65 4.58
N GLY A 37 15.48 -3.88 5.27
CA GLY A 37 15.47 -2.43 5.28
C GLY A 37 14.78 -1.80 4.08
N SER A 38 14.39 -2.58 3.08
CA SER A 38 13.55 -2.09 1.99
C SER A 38 12.15 -1.74 2.47
N TYR A 39 11.42 -0.93 1.72
CA TYR A 39 10.06 -0.56 2.11
C TYR A 39 9.18 -0.28 0.89
N THR A 40 7.88 -0.39 1.10
CA THR A 40 6.86 -0.06 0.10
C THR A 40 5.95 1.03 0.64
N THR A 41 5.68 2.04 -0.18
CA THR A 41 4.69 3.07 0.12
C THR A 41 3.45 2.87 -0.73
N VAL A 42 2.28 3.11 -0.16
CA VAL A 42 1.01 3.09 -0.89
C VAL A 42 0.32 4.43 -0.70
N GLU A 43 -0.10 5.04 -1.80
CA GLU A 43 -0.78 6.34 -1.78
C GLU A 43 -1.90 6.38 -2.82
N ILE A 44 -2.97 7.14 -2.55
CA ILE A 44 -4.04 7.39 -3.49
C ILE A 44 -3.75 8.72 -4.19
N ILE A 45 -3.68 8.67 -5.53
CA ILE A 45 -3.57 9.86 -6.36
C ILE A 45 -4.89 10.01 -7.10
N SER A 46 -5.73 10.94 -6.66
CA SER A 46 -6.94 11.31 -7.38
C SER A 46 -6.55 12.09 -8.64
N GLN A 47 -6.77 11.53 -9.81
CA GLN A 47 -6.70 12.30 -11.05
C GLN A 47 -8.04 13.01 -11.23
N GLY A 48 -8.04 14.29 -10.87
CA GLY A 48 -9.21 15.11 -10.81
C GLY A 48 -9.85 15.38 -12.17
N GLY A 49 -11.04 15.13 -12.29
CA GLY A 49 -12.06 15.51 -13.23
C GLY A 49 -13.33 14.97 -12.64
N ARG A 50 -13.90 15.64 -11.66
CA ARG A 50 -15.27 15.37 -11.22
C ARG A 50 -16.19 15.87 -12.30
N ALA A 51 -16.31 15.14 -13.41
CA ALA A 51 -17.48 15.22 -14.23
C ALA A 51 -18.65 14.73 -13.37
N SER A 52 -19.79 15.42 -13.40
CA SER A 52 -20.99 15.04 -12.66
C SER A 52 -21.26 13.54 -12.82
N GLY A 53 -21.14 12.78 -11.74
CA GLY A 53 -21.44 11.35 -11.69
C GLY A 53 -20.33 10.37 -12.11
N SER A 54 -19.10 10.82 -12.37
CA SER A 54 -17.97 9.92 -12.63
C SER A 54 -16.64 10.42 -12.05
N VAL A 55 -15.76 9.48 -11.67
CA VAL A 55 -14.41 9.77 -11.18
C VAL A 55 -13.47 8.65 -11.63
N THR A 56 -12.23 9.02 -11.93
CA THR A 56 -11.12 8.08 -12.16
C THR A 56 -10.02 8.40 -11.17
N GLY A 57 -9.44 7.38 -10.57
CA GLY A 57 -8.33 7.53 -9.62
C GLY A 57 -7.31 6.42 -9.73
N ASN A 58 -6.18 6.67 -9.11
CA ASN A 58 -5.06 5.75 -9.03
C ASN A 58 -4.69 5.51 -7.57
N LYS A 59 -4.37 4.25 -7.24
CA LYS A 59 -3.63 3.92 -6.03
C LYS A 59 -2.27 3.39 -6.45
N VAL A 60 -1.21 3.97 -5.89
CA VAL A 60 0.16 3.73 -6.31
C VAL A 60 0.90 3.03 -5.19
N SER A 61 1.52 1.90 -5.50
CA SER A 61 2.47 1.19 -4.64
C SER A 61 3.89 1.41 -5.18
N THR A 62 4.78 1.99 -4.38
CA THR A 62 6.17 2.24 -4.75
C THR A 62 7.10 1.48 -3.82
N HIS A 63 7.97 0.66 -4.37
CA HIS A 63 8.96 -0.10 -3.62
C HIS A 63 10.33 0.54 -3.71
N TYR A 64 10.98 0.66 -2.56
CA TYR A 64 12.30 1.27 -2.38
C TYR A 64 13.27 0.25 -1.77
N ASP A 65 14.57 0.38 -2.05
CA ASP A 65 15.59 -0.31 -1.27
C ASP A 65 15.84 0.40 0.07
N SER A 66 16.77 -0.14 0.86
CA SER A 66 17.19 0.43 2.16
C SER A 66 17.79 1.83 2.05
N ASP A 67 18.33 2.19 0.88
CA ASP A 67 18.94 3.49 0.61
C ASP A 67 17.93 4.52 0.07
N GLY A 68 16.66 4.13 -0.09
CA GLY A 68 15.59 4.97 -0.59
C GLY A 68 15.51 5.10 -2.11
N ASN A 69 16.21 4.26 -2.88
CA ASN A 69 16.11 4.27 -4.32
C ASN A 69 14.88 3.47 -4.79
N ILE A 70 14.11 4.06 -5.71
CA ILE A 70 12.93 3.39 -6.28
C ILE A 70 13.37 2.20 -7.12
N LYS A 71 12.78 1.04 -6.87
CA LYS A 71 12.99 -0.20 -7.64
C LYS A 71 11.89 -0.44 -8.66
N TRP A 72 10.65 -0.24 -8.26
CA TRP A 72 9.49 -0.32 -9.15
C TRP A 72 8.29 0.45 -8.58
N LYS A 73 7.34 0.77 -9.45
CA LYS A 73 6.02 1.31 -9.12
C LYS A 73 4.94 0.44 -9.73
N ALA A 74 3.90 0.16 -8.97
CA ALA A 74 2.67 -0.42 -9.44
C ALA A 74 1.53 0.58 -9.26
N VAL A 75 0.65 0.65 -10.25
CA VAL A 75 -0.50 1.56 -10.24
C VAL A 75 -1.75 0.77 -10.56
N ILE A 76 -2.73 0.76 -9.65
CA ILE A 76 -4.09 0.40 -10.02
C ILE A 76 -4.84 1.66 -10.42
N THR A 77 -5.52 1.61 -11.56
CA THR A 77 -6.43 2.65 -12.03
C THR A 77 -7.85 2.12 -11.97
N GLY A 78 -8.73 2.83 -11.29
CA GLY A 78 -10.16 2.55 -11.22
C GLY A 78 -10.97 3.70 -11.82
N SER A 79 -11.96 3.40 -12.66
CA SER A 79 -12.98 4.36 -13.09
C SER A 79 -14.31 3.99 -12.46
N PHE A 80 -15.04 4.99 -11.99
CA PHE A 80 -16.26 4.81 -11.21
C PHE A 80 -17.34 5.76 -11.70
N THR A 81 -18.58 5.31 -11.56
CA THR A 81 -19.77 6.16 -11.63
C THR A 81 -20.43 6.24 -10.26
N TYR A 82 -21.03 7.38 -9.93
CA TYR A 82 -21.72 7.59 -8.66
C TYR A 82 -22.93 8.48 -8.83
N THR A 83 -23.92 8.35 -7.93
CA THR A 83 -25.25 8.97 -8.06
C THR A 83 -25.68 9.77 -6.84
N GLY A 84 -24.81 9.90 -5.81
CA GLY A 84 -25.18 10.45 -4.50
C GLY A 84 -25.77 9.41 -3.53
N SER A 85 -26.27 8.28 -4.04
CA SER A 85 -26.81 7.16 -3.23
C SER A 85 -26.04 5.85 -3.42
N SER A 86 -25.33 5.71 -4.54
CA SER A 86 -24.54 4.51 -4.87
C SER A 86 -23.32 4.87 -5.71
N ALA A 87 -22.36 3.95 -5.77
CA ALA A 87 -21.22 4.01 -6.67
C ALA A 87 -20.98 2.63 -7.31
N SER A 88 -20.37 2.61 -8.49
CA SER A 88 -20.01 1.38 -9.18
C SER A 88 -18.68 1.55 -9.92
N CYS A 89 -17.80 0.57 -9.80
CA CYS A 89 -16.56 0.51 -10.57
C CYS A 89 -16.86 0.06 -12.00
N THR A 90 -16.55 0.89 -12.98
CA THR A 90 -16.80 0.62 -14.40
C THR A 90 -15.61 -0.03 -15.08
N SER A 91 -14.38 0.30 -14.65
CA SER A 91 -13.16 -0.35 -15.13
C SER A 91 -12.09 -0.43 -14.04
N ALA A 92 -11.21 -1.44 -14.16
CA ALA A 92 -10.02 -1.59 -13.34
C ALA A 92 -8.86 -2.05 -14.22
N SER A 93 -7.68 -1.49 -14.01
CA SER A 93 -6.44 -1.91 -14.68
C SER A 93 -5.27 -1.78 -13.74
N VAL A 94 -4.19 -2.57 -13.99
CA VAL A 94 -2.95 -2.48 -13.24
C VAL A 94 -1.76 -2.30 -14.18
N GLY A 95 -0.95 -1.29 -13.92
CA GLY A 95 0.31 -1.00 -14.60
C GLY A 95 1.50 -1.17 -13.67
N VAL A 96 2.68 -1.47 -14.24
CA VAL A 96 3.95 -1.56 -13.52
C VAL A 96 5.02 -0.81 -14.29
N THR A 97 5.81 0.00 -13.58
CA THR A 97 7.02 0.65 -14.09
C THR A 97 8.21 0.14 -13.28
N ILE A 98 9.25 -0.32 -13.97
CA ILE A 98 10.46 -0.87 -13.37
C ILE A 98 11.59 0.14 -13.56
N TYR A 99 12.28 0.49 -12.47
CA TYR A 99 13.39 1.43 -12.43
C TYR A 99 14.75 0.73 -12.26
N ASP A 100 14.74 -0.49 -11.72
CA ASP A 100 15.94 -1.32 -11.54
C ASP A 100 15.77 -2.62 -12.33
N SER A 101 16.67 -2.86 -13.30
CA SER A 101 16.63 -4.00 -14.22
C SER A 101 16.78 -5.37 -13.55
N ALA A 102 17.21 -5.41 -12.28
CA ALA A 102 17.20 -6.64 -11.49
C ALA A 102 15.78 -7.11 -11.13
N TRP A 103 14.78 -6.21 -11.22
CA TRP A 103 13.38 -6.51 -10.93
C TRP A 103 12.58 -6.82 -12.21
N TYR A 104 11.56 -7.63 -12.07
CA TYR A 104 10.63 -7.98 -13.15
C TYR A 104 9.26 -8.36 -12.59
N ALA A 105 8.22 -8.20 -13.38
CA ALA A 105 6.87 -8.63 -13.01
C ALA A 105 6.72 -10.13 -13.23
N ILE A 106 6.42 -10.88 -12.17
CA ILE A 106 6.06 -12.31 -12.25
C ILE A 106 4.61 -12.44 -12.68
N SER A 107 3.72 -11.69 -12.05
CA SER A 107 2.30 -11.66 -12.38
C SER A 107 1.70 -10.30 -12.08
N LYS A 108 0.66 -9.95 -12.81
CA LYS A 108 -0.19 -8.80 -12.54
C LYS A 108 -1.62 -9.09 -13.02
N SER A 109 -2.60 -8.67 -12.25
CA SER A 109 -4.01 -8.79 -12.62
C SER A 109 -4.84 -7.68 -11.98
N ALA A 110 -5.95 -7.36 -12.62
CA ALA A 110 -6.94 -6.44 -12.07
C ALA A 110 -8.34 -7.03 -12.21
N SER A 111 -9.20 -6.73 -11.26
CA SER A 111 -10.63 -7.03 -11.32
C SER A 111 -11.43 -5.91 -10.67
N LYS A 112 -12.76 -5.98 -10.82
CA LYS A 112 -13.68 -5.04 -10.18
C LYS A 112 -14.87 -5.79 -9.59
N ASN A 113 -15.37 -5.27 -8.45
CA ASN A 113 -16.61 -5.76 -7.86
C ASN A 113 -17.31 -4.62 -7.11
N GLY A 114 -18.58 -4.43 -7.37
CA GLY A 114 -19.35 -3.33 -6.77
C GLY A 114 -18.71 -1.97 -7.08
N ASN A 115 -18.38 -1.22 -6.04
CA ASN A 115 -17.74 0.09 -6.10
C ASN A 115 -16.22 0.04 -5.92
N THR A 116 -15.59 -1.12 -6.11
CA THR A 116 -14.16 -1.33 -5.81
C THR A 116 -13.42 -1.91 -7.00
N ALA A 117 -12.26 -1.34 -7.29
CA ALA A 117 -11.23 -1.87 -8.18
C ALA A 117 -10.18 -2.61 -7.36
N TYR A 118 -9.76 -3.78 -7.81
CA TYR A 118 -8.74 -4.63 -7.20
C TYR A 118 -7.57 -4.80 -8.15
N GLY A 119 -6.35 -4.69 -7.63
CA GLY A 119 -5.11 -4.91 -8.37
C GLY A 119 -4.17 -5.81 -7.58
N TRP A 120 -3.60 -6.81 -8.24
CA TRP A 120 -2.59 -7.71 -7.67
C TRP A 120 -1.34 -7.69 -8.52
N ILE A 121 -0.21 -7.60 -7.89
CA ILE A 121 1.07 -7.78 -8.55
C ILE A 121 2.00 -8.64 -7.69
N THR A 122 2.84 -9.41 -8.37
CA THR A 122 4.00 -10.07 -7.76
C THR A 122 5.22 -9.69 -8.57
N MET A 123 6.19 -9.09 -7.88
CA MET A 123 7.48 -8.70 -8.44
C MET A 123 8.56 -9.68 -7.99
N GLY A 124 9.47 -10.01 -8.89
CA GLY A 124 10.64 -10.83 -8.60
C GLY A 124 11.94 -10.06 -8.76
N ARG A 125 12.93 -10.32 -7.91
CA ARG A 125 14.29 -9.80 -8.05
C ARG A 125 15.23 -10.94 -8.46
N LYS A 126 16.04 -10.72 -9.52
CA LYS A 126 17.06 -11.64 -10.00
C LYS A 126 18.45 -11.19 -9.60
N VAL A 127 19.29 -12.15 -9.22
CA VAL A 127 20.75 -12.01 -9.12
C VAL A 127 21.37 -13.15 -9.89
N SER A 128 22.25 -12.85 -10.86
CA SER A 128 22.87 -13.86 -11.74
C SER A 128 21.85 -14.83 -12.39
N GLY A 129 20.68 -14.29 -12.80
CA GLY A 129 19.62 -15.07 -13.44
C GLY A 129 18.70 -15.86 -12.52
N VAL A 130 19.01 -15.93 -11.22
CA VAL A 130 18.22 -16.65 -10.22
C VAL A 130 17.30 -15.68 -9.49
N THR A 131 16.02 -16.03 -9.31
CA THR A 131 15.09 -15.23 -8.49
C THR A 131 15.42 -15.40 -7.02
N VAL A 132 15.87 -14.33 -6.37
CA VAL A 132 16.32 -14.32 -4.97
C VAL A 132 15.30 -13.68 -4.00
N ALA A 133 14.35 -12.91 -4.51
CA ALA A 133 13.30 -12.29 -3.71
C ALA A 133 12.01 -12.16 -4.50
N LYS A 134 10.88 -12.16 -3.78
CA LYS A 134 9.55 -11.86 -4.32
C LYS A 134 8.85 -10.87 -3.39
N VAL A 135 8.21 -9.87 -3.96
CA VAL A 135 7.37 -8.88 -3.26
C VAL A 135 6.03 -8.84 -3.95
N SER A 136 4.96 -9.01 -3.17
CA SER A 136 3.59 -8.86 -3.66
C SER A 136 2.96 -7.59 -3.10
N ALA A 137 2.12 -6.94 -3.90
CA ALA A 137 1.28 -5.83 -3.47
C ALA A 137 -0.16 -6.09 -3.93
N ASP A 138 -1.06 -6.04 -2.95
CA ASP A 138 -2.50 -6.11 -3.13
C ASP A 138 -3.05 -4.70 -2.92
N MET A 139 -3.71 -4.17 -3.93
CA MET A 139 -4.22 -2.80 -3.93
C MET A 139 -5.73 -2.82 -4.13
N THR A 140 -6.44 -2.06 -3.32
CA THR A 140 -7.87 -1.81 -3.49
C THR A 140 -8.09 -0.31 -3.60
N LEU A 141 -8.92 0.10 -4.55
CA LEU A 141 -9.37 1.48 -4.72
C LEU A 141 -10.88 1.48 -4.79
N SER A 142 -11.52 2.11 -3.81
CA SER A 142 -12.99 2.17 -3.70
C SER A 142 -13.49 3.58 -3.95
N CYS A 143 -14.74 3.69 -4.38
CA CYS A 143 -15.44 4.97 -4.56
C CYS A 143 -16.73 4.96 -3.73
N ASP A 144 -16.96 6.02 -2.96
CA ASP A 144 -18.22 6.20 -2.24
C ASP A 144 -19.32 6.78 -3.14
N SER A 145 -20.53 6.89 -2.61
CA SER A 145 -21.70 7.44 -3.34
C SER A 145 -21.55 8.91 -3.74
N ASN A 146 -20.60 9.64 -3.16
CA ASN A 146 -20.31 11.05 -3.44
C ASN A 146 -19.10 11.26 -4.35
N GLY A 147 -18.46 10.15 -4.80
CA GLY A 147 -17.29 10.18 -5.67
C GLY A 147 -15.97 10.35 -4.92
N ASN A 148 -15.92 10.15 -3.59
CA ASN A 148 -14.66 10.14 -2.87
C ASN A 148 -13.97 8.78 -3.01
N LEU A 149 -12.65 8.81 -3.21
CA LEU A 149 -11.82 7.61 -3.38
C LEU A 149 -11.13 7.26 -2.05
N SER A 150 -11.02 5.94 -1.79
CA SER A 150 -10.37 5.37 -0.61
C SER A 150 -9.58 4.10 -0.92
#